data_839c5fb1dadf343d0535ec81c3d8822e
#
_entry.id   839c5fb1dadf343d0535ec81c3d8822e
#
_cell.length_a   1.000
_cell.length_b   1.000
_cell.length_c   1.000
_cell.angle_alpha   90.00
_cell.angle_beta   90.00
_cell.angle_gamma   90.00
#
_symmetry.space_group_name_H-M   'P 1'
#
loop_
_entity.id
_entity.type
_entity.pdbx_description
1 polymer ?
#
loop_
_entity_poly.entity_id
_entity_poly.type
_entity_poly.pdbx_seq_one_letter_code
_entity_poly.pdbx_strand_id
1 'polypeptide(L)'
;MRFPRFLAASATLCAVAFAAAQSVPVPNAAPSNSVQIPAAPAPAGASAWLLMDFSNGQILAGANPDARVEPASITKVMTSYVVAAEMKAGKIKRTDQVLISENAWRGGGGGTDGSTSFLPLGSMVSLDELERGMVIQSGNDAAIALAEHIAGSETAFVELMNTYAKKIGMNNTNFANPHGLSDPNHYSTARDLALMGRAMIRDFPEAYAYNKIKEYTVNGIRQHNRNGLLWKDTSVDGIKTGHTSAAGYCLLASAKRGEQRLVSVVLGIQTDSQKQGFDLRENGNLALLNWGFRFYETRTLYTPDKVIASPRVWKGKDNTVALAVATPFSVSLPRGKFDALKANIDLPKHVIAPLAAGQKVGTLKISLDGKVVAEAPLVAKVAVAEASFFGRLWDGFLMWWDNL
;
A
#
# COMPACT_ATOMS: atom_id res chain seq x y z
N MET A 1 79.82 -38.52 -7.32
CA MET A 1 78.90 -37.60 -8.05
C MET A 1 77.66 -37.42 -7.22
N ARG A 2 77.47 -36.23 -6.67
CA ARG A 2 76.30 -35.85 -5.81
C ARG A 2 75.40 -34.92 -6.63
N PHE A 3 74.13 -35.28 -6.81
CA PHE A 3 73.10 -34.42 -7.38
C PHE A 3 72.37 -33.65 -6.29
N PRO A 4 72.12 -32.38 -6.41
CA PRO A 4 71.31 -31.59 -5.46
C PRO A 4 69.81 -31.74 -5.75
N ARG A 5 69.03 -31.91 -4.69
CA ARG A 5 67.58 -31.93 -4.71
C ARG A 5 67.07 -30.45 -4.70
N PHE A 6 66.35 -30.09 -5.74
CA PHE A 6 65.58 -28.84 -5.75
C PHE A 6 64.23 -29.09 -5.07
N LEU A 7 63.98 -28.41 -3.96
CA LEU A 7 62.63 -28.28 -3.37
C LEU A 7 61.90 -27.16 -4.12
N ALA A 8 60.84 -27.50 -4.83
CA ALA A 8 59.88 -26.52 -5.37
C ALA A 8 58.80 -26.26 -4.30
N ALA A 9 58.79 -25.06 -3.74
CA ALA A 9 57.74 -24.60 -2.88
C ALA A 9 56.54 -24.11 -3.73
N SER A 10 55.46 -24.89 -3.74
CA SER A 10 54.19 -24.46 -4.37
C SER A 10 53.47 -23.51 -3.43
N ALA A 11 53.47 -22.24 -3.77
CA ALA A 11 52.63 -21.22 -3.12
C ALA A 11 51.17 -21.34 -3.63
N THR A 12 50.30 -21.90 -2.83
CA THR A 12 48.86 -21.96 -3.12
C THR A 12 48.25 -20.58 -2.85
N LEU A 13 47.96 -19.81 -3.92
CA LEU A 13 47.19 -18.59 -3.84
C LEU A 13 45.71 -18.95 -3.62
N CYS A 14 45.20 -18.75 -2.40
CA CYS A 14 43.76 -18.77 -2.13
C CYS A 14 43.13 -17.54 -2.75
N ALA A 15 42.59 -17.67 -3.95
CA ALA A 15 41.73 -16.61 -4.53
C ALA A 15 40.34 -16.66 -3.87
N VAL A 16 40.07 -15.75 -2.98
CA VAL A 16 38.72 -15.51 -2.46
C VAL A 16 37.90 -14.92 -3.60
N ALA A 17 37.08 -15.75 -4.24
CA ALA A 17 36.15 -15.30 -5.26
C ALA A 17 35.01 -14.52 -4.61
N PHE A 18 35.10 -13.19 -4.61
CA PHE A 18 33.95 -12.34 -4.35
C PHE A 18 32.93 -12.56 -5.46
N ALA A 19 31.69 -12.93 -5.12
CA ALA A 19 30.60 -12.92 -6.07
C ALA A 19 30.39 -11.47 -6.57
N ALA A 20 30.76 -11.21 -7.82
CA ALA A 20 30.64 -9.90 -8.41
C ALA A 20 29.17 -9.54 -8.59
N ALA A 21 28.72 -8.47 -7.94
CA ALA A 21 27.38 -7.92 -8.17
C ALA A 21 27.28 -7.47 -9.64
N GLN A 22 26.38 -8.09 -10.40
CA GLN A 22 26.19 -7.75 -11.80
C GLN A 22 25.36 -6.47 -11.91
N SER A 23 25.89 -5.44 -12.60
CA SER A 23 25.15 -4.21 -12.90
C SER A 23 24.17 -4.43 -14.05
N VAL A 24 22.94 -3.95 -13.89
CA VAL A 24 21.92 -3.97 -14.94
C VAL A 24 21.51 -2.54 -15.31
N PRO A 25 21.10 -2.27 -16.57
CA PRO A 25 20.68 -0.94 -16.97
C PRO A 25 19.44 -0.45 -16.22
N VAL A 26 19.45 0.79 -15.74
CA VAL A 26 18.26 1.47 -15.23
C VAL A 26 17.52 2.10 -16.40
N PRO A 27 16.26 1.70 -16.70
CA PRO A 27 15.51 2.28 -17.80
C PRO A 27 15.17 3.77 -17.59
N ASN A 28 15.22 4.58 -18.66
CA ASN A 28 14.74 5.97 -18.73
C ASN A 28 15.45 6.99 -17.82
N ALA A 29 16.77 7.12 -17.95
CA ALA A 29 17.51 8.27 -17.44
C ALA A 29 17.43 9.43 -18.44
N ALA A 30 16.85 10.56 -18.04
CA ALA A 30 16.92 11.84 -18.73
C ALA A 30 17.55 12.87 -17.80
N PRO A 31 18.50 13.72 -18.27
CA PRO A 31 19.24 14.63 -17.39
C PRO A 31 18.31 15.66 -16.74
N SER A 32 18.43 15.87 -15.44
CA SER A 32 17.71 16.89 -14.71
C SER A 32 18.56 17.51 -13.60
N ASN A 33 18.43 18.82 -13.41
CA ASN A 33 19.10 19.57 -12.35
C ASN A 33 18.58 19.11 -10.98
N SER A 34 19.47 18.84 -10.03
CA SER A 34 19.09 18.45 -8.67
C SER A 34 18.38 19.61 -7.96
N VAL A 35 17.10 19.43 -7.65
CA VAL A 35 16.31 20.39 -6.86
C VAL A 35 16.61 20.17 -5.39
N GLN A 36 16.98 21.23 -4.64
CA GLN A 36 17.06 21.17 -3.21
C GLN A 36 15.64 21.05 -2.64
N ILE A 37 15.36 19.99 -1.86
CA ILE A 37 14.04 19.74 -1.30
C ILE A 37 13.91 20.47 0.04
N PRO A 38 12.97 21.42 0.18
CA PRO A 38 12.65 21.99 1.48
C PRO A 38 11.99 20.95 2.39
N ALA A 39 12.00 21.19 3.69
CA ALA A 39 11.25 20.37 4.63
C ALA A 39 9.76 20.29 4.22
N ALA A 40 9.14 19.13 4.43
CA ALA A 40 7.72 18.96 4.19
C ALA A 40 6.90 19.91 5.09
N PRO A 41 5.83 20.53 4.56
CA PRO A 41 4.99 21.42 5.37
C PRO A 41 4.25 20.61 6.44
N ALA A 42 4.58 20.82 7.72
CA ALA A 42 3.89 20.18 8.82
C ALA A 42 2.45 20.74 8.92
N PRO A 43 1.40 19.90 8.89
CA PRO A 43 0.03 20.36 9.06
C PRO A 43 -0.18 20.94 10.47
N ALA A 44 -0.69 22.17 10.52
CA ALA A 44 -0.86 22.88 11.79
C ALA A 44 -1.85 22.15 12.73
N GLY A 45 -1.45 21.93 13.96
CA GLY A 45 -2.26 21.30 15.00
C GLY A 45 -2.41 19.78 14.87
N ALA A 46 -1.84 19.15 13.84
CA ALA A 46 -1.91 17.70 13.69
C ALA A 46 -1.03 16.97 14.71
N SER A 47 -1.57 15.97 15.38
CA SER A 47 -0.82 15.10 16.31
C SER A 47 0.04 14.06 15.57
N ALA A 48 -0.46 13.58 14.42
CA ALA A 48 0.22 12.64 13.53
C ALA A 48 -0.14 12.92 12.08
N TRP A 49 0.83 12.75 11.16
CA TRP A 49 0.60 12.92 9.74
C TRP A 49 1.62 12.16 8.90
N LEU A 50 1.25 11.90 7.65
CA LEU A 50 2.08 11.13 6.72
C LEU A 50 1.72 11.46 5.28
N LEU A 51 2.75 11.45 4.40
CA LEU A 51 2.61 11.45 2.95
C LEU A 51 3.28 10.20 2.39
N MET A 52 2.53 9.41 1.61
CA MET A 52 2.96 8.13 1.02
C MET A 52 2.81 8.15 -0.49
N ASP A 53 3.77 7.59 -1.20
CA ASP A 53 3.59 7.25 -2.61
C ASP A 53 2.71 5.99 -2.74
N PHE A 54 1.71 6.08 -3.58
CA PHE A 54 0.76 4.98 -3.80
C PHE A 54 1.41 3.76 -4.46
N SER A 55 2.30 3.96 -5.43
CA SER A 55 2.82 2.89 -6.29
C SER A 55 3.64 1.86 -5.50
N ASN A 56 4.51 2.34 -4.63
CA ASN A 56 5.44 1.49 -3.86
C ASN A 56 5.20 1.49 -2.34
N GLY A 57 4.34 2.38 -1.81
CA GLY A 57 4.09 2.52 -0.38
C GLY A 57 5.20 3.24 0.39
N GLN A 58 6.15 3.89 -0.32
CA GLN A 58 7.22 4.65 0.31
C GLN A 58 6.66 5.89 1.03
N ILE A 59 7.07 6.06 2.29
CA ILE A 59 6.78 7.29 3.04
C ILE A 59 7.74 8.38 2.58
N LEU A 60 7.18 9.47 2.05
CA LEU A 60 7.95 10.62 1.57
C LEU A 60 8.22 11.62 2.68
N ALA A 61 7.28 11.77 3.61
CA ALA A 61 7.39 12.62 4.80
C ALA A 61 6.37 12.20 5.86
N GLY A 62 6.61 12.55 7.11
CA GLY A 62 5.68 12.29 8.21
C GLY A 62 6.21 12.74 9.55
N ALA A 63 5.30 12.87 10.52
CA ALA A 63 5.62 13.01 11.92
C ALA A 63 4.68 12.11 12.74
N ASN A 64 5.23 11.42 13.71
CA ASN A 64 4.51 10.46 14.57
C ASN A 64 3.69 9.42 13.78
N PRO A 65 4.19 8.84 12.66
CA PRO A 65 3.37 8.03 11.75
C PRO A 65 2.86 6.75 12.41
N ASP A 66 3.46 6.30 13.50
CA ASP A 66 3.13 5.08 14.23
C ASP A 66 2.48 5.35 15.59
N ALA A 67 2.20 6.63 15.93
CA ALA A 67 1.45 6.98 17.12
C ALA A 67 0.01 6.46 17.02
N ARG A 68 -0.48 5.81 18.08
CA ARG A 68 -1.87 5.36 18.15
C ARG A 68 -2.79 6.55 18.38
N VAL A 69 -3.83 6.63 17.55
CA VAL A 69 -4.86 7.66 17.59
C VAL A 69 -6.22 7.02 17.30
N GLU A 70 -7.30 7.67 17.70
CA GLU A 70 -8.62 7.29 17.25
C GLU A 70 -8.82 7.70 15.78
N PRO A 71 -9.19 6.78 14.87
CA PRO A 71 -9.37 7.09 13.45
C PRO A 71 -10.68 7.79 13.13
N ALA A 72 -11.62 7.85 14.08
CA ALA A 72 -12.99 8.32 13.85
C ALA A 72 -13.59 7.66 12.59
N SER A 73 -14.41 8.38 11.81
CA SER A 73 -15.06 7.84 10.61
C SER A 73 -14.11 7.46 9.46
N ILE A 74 -12.79 7.63 9.58
CA ILE A 74 -11.85 7.01 8.62
C ILE A 74 -11.95 5.48 8.68
N THR A 75 -12.39 4.92 9.81
CA THR A 75 -12.77 3.52 10.00
C THR A 75 -13.64 2.96 8.87
N LYS A 76 -14.57 3.77 8.33
CA LYS A 76 -15.51 3.34 7.28
C LYS A 76 -14.84 2.98 5.96
N VAL A 77 -13.57 3.35 5.77
CA VAL A 77 -12.77 2.86 4.63
C VAL A 77 -12.51 1.35 4.78
N MET A 78 -12.26 0.85 6.00
CA MET A 78 -12.17 -0.59 6.25
C MET A 78 -13.53 -1.27 6.10
N THR A 79 -14.61 -0.66 6.54
CA THR A 79 -15.96 -1.17 6.32
C THR A 79 -16.26 -1.33 4.84
N SER A 80 -15.98 -0.30 4.02
CA SER A 80 -16.10 -0.38 2.56
C SER A 80 -15.15 -1.41 1.93
N TYR A 81 -13.94 -1.58 2.47
CA TYR A 81 -13.00 -2.61 2.04
C TYR A 81 -13.56 -4.03 2.25
N VAL A 82 -14.14 -4.29 3.43
CA VAL A 82 -14.79 -5.59 3.74
C VAL A 82 -15.98 -5.82 2.81
N VAL A 83 -16.85 -4.82 2.64
CA VAL A 83 -18.00 -4.89 1.70
C VAL A 83 -17.53 -5.29 0.30
N ALA A 84 -16.51 -4.60 -0.22
CA ALA A 84 -15.96 -4.87 -1.54
C ALA A 84 -15.29 -6.26 -1.64
N ALA A 85 -14.63 -6.72 -0.58
CA ALA A 85 -14.02 -8.04 -0.52
C ALA A 85 -15.07 -9.17 -0.51
N GLU A 86 -16.14 -9.03 0.26
CA GLU A 86 -17.21 -9.99 0.32
C GLU A 86 -18.06 -10.03 -0.99
N MET A 87 -18.22 -8.87 -1.66
CA MET A 87 -18.77 -8.81 -3.02
C MET A 87 -17.87 -9.55 -4.02
N LYS A 88 -16.57 -9.32 -4.00
CA LYS A 88 -15.62 -10.01 -4.88
C LYS A 88 -15.59 -11.52 -4.64
N ALA A 89 -15.85 -11.95 -3.41
CA ALA A 89 -16.01 -13.35 -3.04
C ALA A 89 -17.37 -13.95 -3.46
N GLY A 90 -18.28 -13.14 -4.02
CA GLY A 90 -19.60 -13.57 -4.48
C GLY A 90 -20.61 -13.83 -3.36
N LYS A 91 -20.34 -13.43 -2.13
CA LYS A 91 -21.22 -13.66 -0.98
C LYS A 91 -22.37 -12.66 -0.90
N ILE A 92 -22.17 -11.45 -1.40
CA ILE A 92 -23.16 -10.36 -1.42
C ILE A 92 -23.13 -9.65 -2.79
N LYS A 93 -24.19 -8.94 -3.12
CA LYS A 93 -24.34 -8.19 -4.38
C LYS A 93 -24.80 -6.77 -4.11
N ARG A 94 -24.46 -5.84 -5.01
CA ARG A 94 -24.91 -4.42 -4.93
C ARG A 94 -26.43 -4.27 -4.84
N THR A 95 -27.18 -5.20 -5.43
CA THR A 95 -28.65 -5.21 -5.48
C THR A 95 -29.30 -5.82 -4.25
N ASP A 96 -28.55 -6.44 -3.34
CA ASP A 96 -29.11 -7.04 -2.14
C ASP A 96 -29.87 -5.98 -1.31
N GLN A 97 -31.04 -6.38 -0.84
CA GLN A 97 -31.88 -5.53 -0.02
C GLN A 97 -31.53 -5.77 1.46
N VAL A 98 -31.13 -4.72 2.12
CA VAL A 98 -30.66 -4.73 3.50
C VAL A 98 -31.71 -4.10 4.41
N LEU A 99 -32.10 -4.81 5.44
CA LEU A 99 -33.02 -4.29 6.45
C LEU A 99 -32.34 -3.24 7.32
N ILE A 100 -32.97 -2.09 7.51
CA ILE A 100 -32.56 -1.11 8.49
C ILE A 100 -33.13 -1.50 9.85
N SER A 101 -32.30 -2.17 10.65
CA SER A 101 -32.63 -2.64 11.99
C SER A 101 -32.82 -1.47 12.96
N GLU A 102 -33.42 -1.73 14.12
CA GLU A 102 -33.50 -0.74 15.19
C GLU A 102 -32.10 -0.32 15.69
N ASN A 103 -31.13 -1.27 15.74
CA ASN A 103 -29.76 -0.97 16.11
C ASN A 103 -29.09 -0.02 15.11
N ALA A 104 -29.18 -0.30 13.81
CA ALA A 104 -28.66 0.55 12.76
C ALA A 104 -29.30 1.96 12.79
N TRP A 105 -30.61 2.02 12.94
CA TRP A 105 -31.34 3.30 12.99
C TRP A 105 -30.95 4.14 14.22
N ARG A 106 -30.86 3.53 15.42
CA ARG A 106 -30.45 4.21 16.65
C ARG A 106 -28.99 4.63 16.62
N GLY A 107 -28.09 3.75 16.18
CA GLY A 107 -26.65 4.00 16.11
C GLY A 107 -26.28 5.08 15.08
N GLY A 108 -27.17 5.36 14.13
CA GLY A 108 -26.96 6.38 13.11
C GLY A 108 -27.52 7.76 13.42
N GLY A 109 -28.38 7.94 14.44
CA GLY A 109 -29.15 9.18 14.45
C GLY A 109 -29.40 9.86 15.78
N GLY A 110 -29.87 9.18 16.74
CA GLY A 110 -30.48 9.84 17.90
C GLY A 110 -29.54 10.04 19.09
N GLY A 111 -28.91 11.21 19.22
CA GLY A 111 -28.14 11.55 20.43
C GLY A 111 -26.71 11.06 20.46
N THR A 112 -26.14 10.68 19.32
CA THR A 112 -24.72 10.35 19.15
C THR A 112 -23.99 11.46 18.39
N ASP A 113 -22.68 11.60 18.59
CA ASP A 113 -21.80 12.48 17.77
C ASP A 113 -21.69 12.00 16.30
N GLY A 114 -22.53 11.05 15.90
CA GLY A 114 -22.47 10.34 14.62
C GLY A 114 -23.16 11.05 13.47
N SER A 115 -22.62 10.85 12.28
CA SER A 115 -23.27 11.23 11.03
C SER A 115 -24.30 10.17 10.64
N THR A 116 -25.45 10.59 10.07
CA THR A 116 -26.52 9.69 9.60
C THR A 116 -26.75 9.86 8.09
N SER A 117 -27.16 8.77 7.45
CA SER A 117 -27.70 8.75 6.08
C SER A 117 -29.21 8.98 6.04
N PHE A 118 -29.87 9.16 7.20
CA PHE A 118 -31.31 9.35 7.36
C PHE A 118 -32.14 8.15 6.85
N LEU A 119 -31.71 6.95 7.16
CA LEU A 119 -32.39 5.73 6.74
C LEU A 119 -33.62 5.47 7.62
N PRO A 120 -34.81 5.19 7.02
CA PRO A 120 -36.02 4.91 7.81
C PRO A 120 -35.95 3.54 8.52
N LEU A 121 -36.36 3.49 9.78
CA LEU A 121 -36.47 2.23 10.53
C LEU A 121 -37.36 1.21 9.81
N GLY A 122 -36.91 -0.03 9.72
CA GLY A 122 -37.62 -1.15 9.10
C GLY A 122 -37.68 -1.11 7.58
N SER A 123 -37.06 -0.10 6.93
CA SER A 123 -36.98 -0.04 5.46
C SER A 123 -35.97 -1.05 4.91
N MET A 124 -36.19 -1.45 3.65
CA MET A 124 -35.26 -2.24 2.87
C MET A 124 -34.52 -1.30 1.91
N VAL A 125 -33.20 -1.26 1.99
CA VAL A 125 -32.35 -0.36 1.20
C VAL A 125 -31.30 -1.17 0.46
N SER A 126 -31.02 -0.84 -0.80
CA SER A 126 -29.99 -1.55 -1.56
C SER A 126 -28.61 -1.38 -0.94
N LEU A 127 -27.77 -2.43 -1.02
CA LEU A 127 -26.40 -2.39 -0.55
C LEU A 127 -25.61 -1.25 -1.20
N ASP A 128 -25.82 -0.99 -2.50
CA ASP A 128 -25.22 0.12 -3.26
C ASP A 128 -25.57 1.49 -2.63
N GLU A 129 -26.83 1.70 -2.26
CA GLU A 129 -27.28 2.95 -1.66
C GLU A 129 -26.72 3.14 -0.24
N LEU A 130 -26.64 2.07 0.54
CA LEU A 130 -25.98 2.07 1.86
C LEU A 130 -24.51 2.43 1.75
N GLU A 131 -23.79 1.81 0.80
CA GLU A 131 -22.37 2.10 0.58
C GLU A 131 -22.16 3.58 0.21
N ARG A 132 -22.99 4.14 -0.67
CA ARG A 132 -22.97 5.58 -1.00
C ARG A 132 -23.21 6.46 0.22
N GLY A 133 -24.24 6.16 1.01
CA GLY A 133 -24.55 6.89 2.24
C GLY A 133 -23.40 6.85 3.25
N MET A 134 -22.80 5.69 3.44
CA MET A 134 -21.66 5.51 4.32
C MET A 134 -20.41 6.28 3.84
N VAL A 135 -20.09 6.23 2.55
CA VAL A 135 -18.88 6.87 2.00
C VAL A 135 -19.03 8.37 1.90
N ILE A 136 -20.14 8.87 1.33
CA ILE A 136 -20.35 10.29 0.99
C ILE A 136 -20.73 11.10 2.23
N GLN A 137 -21.79 10.69 2.90
CA GLN A 137 -22.33 11.39 4.09
C GLN A 137 -21.69 10.92 5.40
N SER A 138 -21.00 9.78 5.35
CA SER A 138 -20.42 9.18 6.56
C SER A 138 -21.45 8.56 7.50
N GLY A 139 -22.58 8.03 6.98
CA GLY A 139 -23.68 7.47 7.78
C GLY A 139 -23.23 6.31 8.65
N ASN A 140 -23.49 6.41 9.96
CA ASN A 140 -23.25 5.30 10.90
C ASN A 140 -24.35 4.26 10.75
N ASP A 141 -25.60 4.67 10.53
CA ASP A 141 -26.74 3.84 10.21
C ASP A 141 -26.44 2.87 9.05
N ALA A 142 -25.90 3.39 7.97
CA ALA A 142 -25.51 2.61 6.81
C ALA A 142 -24.34 1.65 7.13
N ALA A 143 -23.35 2.08 7.92
CA ALA A 143 -22.22 1.22 8.31
C ALA A 143 -22.67 0.04 9.17
N ILE A 144 -23.58 0.28 10.12
CA ILE A 144 -24.13 -0.76 11.01
C ILE A 144 -25.01 -1.73 10.20
N ALA A 145 -25.91 -1.22 9.36
CA ALA A 145 -26.77 -2.05 8.53
C ALA A 145 -25.97 -2.98 7.60
N LEU A 146 -24.89 -2.46 6.97
CA LEU A 146 -23.97 -3.26 6.17
C LEU A 146 -23.27 -4.33 7.00
N ALA A 147 -22.82 -4.00 8.21
CA ALA A 147 -22.15 -4.94 9.10
C ALA A 147 -23.09 -6.09 9.51
N GLU A 148 -24.31 -5.78 9.91
CA GLU A 148 -25.32 -6.76 10.27
C GLU A 148 -25.71 -7.66 9.09
N HIS A 149 -25.88 -7.09 7.89
CA HIS A 149 -26.21 -7.85 6.70
C HIS A 149 -25.10 -8.83 6.31
N ILE A 150 -23.84 -8.42 6.38
CA ILE A 150 -22.69 -9.22 5.91
C ILE A 150 -22.30 -10.31 6.91
N ALA A 151 -22.32 -9.99 8.21
CA ALA A 151 -21.78 -10.88 9.24
C ALA A 151 -22.80 -11.28 10.32
N GLY A 152 -24.05 -10.84 10.21
CA GLY A 152 -25.11 -11.11 11.17
C GLY A 152 -25.06 -10.27 12.45
N SER A 153 -23.94 -9.62 12.74
CA SER A 153 -23.75 -8.69 13.86
C SER A 153 -22.57 -7.77 13.67
N GLU A 154 -22.55 -6.63 14.35
CA GLU A 154 -21.38 -5.74 14.38
C GLU A 154 -20.13 -6.43 14.92
N THR A 155 -20.26 -7.25 15.97
CA THR A 155 -19.13 -7.98 16.57
C THR A 155 -18.45 -8.91 15.55
N ALA A 156 -19.22 -9.73 14.85
CA ALA A 156 -18.69 -10.64 13.83
C ALA A 156 -18.08 -9.86 12.64
N PHE A 157 -18.67 -8.72 12.28
CA PHE A 157 -18.13 -7.85 11.23
C PHE A 157 -16.79 -7.23 11.64
N VAL A 158 -16.65 -6.81 12.89
CA VAL A 158 -15.39 -6.27 13.43
C VAL A 158 -14.28 -7.32 13.40
N GLU A 159 -14.56 -8.59 13.62
CA GLU A 159 -13.58 -9.67 13.44
C GLU A 159 -13.09 -9.76 11.97
N LEU A 160 -13.99 -9.60 11.00
CA LEU A 160 -13.63 -9.51 9.58
C LEU A 160 -12.76 -8.28 9.32
N MET A 161 -13.14 -7.10 9.83
CA MET A 161 -12.35 -5.88 9.70
C MET A 161 -10.92 -6.07 10.18
N ASN A 162 -10.74 -6.62 11.38
CA ASN A 162 -9.42 -6.87 11.96
C ASN A 162 -8.64 -7.96 11.20
N THR A 163 -9.33 -8.96 10.65
CA THR A 163 -8.71 -9.96 9.78
C THR A 163 -8.16 -9.35 8.50
N TYR A 164 -8.93 -8.50 7.82
CA TYR A 164 -8.48 -7.78 6.64
C TYR A 164 -7.39 -6.76 6.96
N ALA A 165 -7.49 -6.04 8.08
CA ALA A 165 -6.46 -5.12 8.54
C ALA A 165 -5.09 -5.82 8.65
N LYS A 166 -5.03 -6.99 9.28
CA LYS A 166 -3.80 -7.81 9.38
C LYS A 166 -3.29 -8.23 7.99
N LYS A 167 -4.19 -8.66 7.08
CA LYS A 167 -3.82 -9.08 5.72
C LYS A 167 -3.18 -7.96 4.90
N ILE A 168 -3.59 -6.72 5.08
CA ILE A 168 -3.02 -5.56 4.39
C ILE A 168 -1.86 -4.90 5.13
N GLY A 169 -1.46 -5.42 6.29
CA GLY A 169 -0.28 -5.00 7.04
C GLY A 169 -0.52 -3.90 8.07
N MET A 170 -1.77 -3.66 8.51
CA MET A 170 -2.11 -2.70 9.56
C MET A 170 -1.82 -3.30 10.95
N ASN A 171 -0.55 -3.34 11.32
CA ASN A 171 -0.09 -4.07 12.51
C ASN A 171 -0.32 -3.31 13.83
N ASN A 172 -0.62 -2.01 13.78
CA ASN A 172 -0.88 -1.14 14.92
C ASN A 172 -2.33 -0.62 14.94
N THR A 173 -3.26 -1.42 14.44
CA THR A 173 -4.68 -1.06 14.33
C THR A 173 -5.53 -2.12 15.01
N ASN A 174 -6.55 -1.67 15.72
CA ASN A 174 -7.65 -2.50 16.20
C ASN A 174 -8.96 -1.75 15.99
N PHE A 175 -9.88 -2.35 15.25
CA PHE A 175 -11.24 -1.86 15.10
C PHE A 175 -12.13 -2.49 16.18
N ALA A 176 -13.01 -1.69 16.80
CA ALA A 176 -13.99 -2.12 17.77
C ALA A 176 -15.44 -1.96 17.27
N ASN A 177 -15.64 -1.19 16.19
CA ASN A 177 -16.93 -0.98 15.56
C ASN A 177 -16.78 -0.63 14.07
N PRO A 178 -17.86 -0.71 13.25
CA PRO A 178 -17.78 -0.47 11.80
C PRO A 178 -17.83 1.02 11.39
N HIS A 179 -18.10 1.93 12.33
CA HIS A 179 -18.40 3.34 12.04
C HIS A 179 -17.35 4.33 12.55
N GLY A 180 -16.58 3.98 13.58
CA GLY A 180 -15.50 4.82 14.12
C GLY A 180 -15.93 5.76 15.26
N LEU A 181 -17.02 5.48 15.97
CA LEU A 181 -17.28 6.14 17.25
C LEU A 181 -16.24 5.69 18.28
N SER A 182 -15.98 6.56 19.26
CA SER A 182 -14.93 6.34 20.26
C SER A 182 -15.17 5.08 21.09
N ASP A 183 -14.13 4.28 21.24
CA ASP A 183 -14.03 3.12 22.08
C ASP A 183 -12.59 2.97 22.55
N PRO A 184 -12.30 2.63 23.81
CA PRO A 184 -10.93 2.51 24.31
C PRO A 184 -10.03 1.55 23.52
N ASN A 185 -10.65 0.56 22.85
CA ASN A 185 -9.94 -0.42 22.03
C ASN A 185 -9.95 -0.06 20.53
N HIS A 186 -10.52 1.08 20.13
CA HIS A 186 -10.61 1.51 18.74
C HIS A 186 -9.48 2.48 18.39
N TYR A 187 -8.42 1.99 17.79
CA TYR A 187 -7.25 2.80 17.44
C TYR A 187 -6.61 2.40 16.12
N SER A 188 -5.87 3.33 15.54
CA SER A 188 -5.04 3.12 14.36
C SER A 188 -3.82 4.05 14.39
N THR A 189 -3.07 4.10 13.30
CA THR A 189 -1.92 4.99 13.10
C THR A 189 -1.99 5.65 11.73
N ALA A 190 -1.26 6.76 11.53
CA ALA A 190 -1.22 7.41 10.22
C ALA A 190 -0.64 6.48 9.14
N ARG A 191 0.33 5.63 9.48
CA ARG A 191 0.88 4.61 8.58
C ARG A 191 -0.16 3.58 8.18
N ASP A 192 -0.86 2.99 9.14
CA ASP A 192 -1.84 1.95 8.88
C ASP A 192 -3.04 2.47 8.07
N LEU A 193 -3.50 3.70 8.37
CA LEU A 193 -4.56 4.36 7.60
C LEU A 193 -4.12 4.66 6.16
N ALA A 194 -2.86 5.03 5.93
CA ALA A 194 -2.33 5.19 4.57
C ALA A 194 -2.26 3.85 3.82
N LEU A 195 -1.85 2.76 4.49
CA LEU A 195 -1.86 1.41 3.93
C LEU A 195 -3.29 0.96 3.57
N MET A 196 -4.27 1.24 4.44
CA MET A 196 -5.68 0.96 4.20
C MET A 196 -6.20 1.72 2.97
N GLY A 197 -5.96 3.02 2.89
CA GLY A 197 -6.35 3.84 1.73
C GLY A 197 -5.70 3.34 0.44
N ARG A 198 -4.41 3.01 0.50
CA ARG A 198 -3.67 2.41 -0.63
C ARG A 198 -4.27 1.07 -1.06
N ALA A 199 -4.59 0.19 -0.12
CA ALA A 199 -5.20 -1.11 -0.39
C ALA A 199 -6.59 -0.94 -1.03
N MET A 200 -7.43 -0.04 -0.51
CA MET A 200 -8.76 0.23 -1.06
C MET A 200 -8.71 0.66 -2.53
N ILE A 201 -7.80 1.58 -2.87
CA ILE A 201 -7.61 2.05 -4.25
C ILE A 201 -7.09 0.93 -5.17
N ARG A 202 -6.16 0.11 -4.69
CA ARG A 202 -5.50 -0.95 -5.46
C ARG A 202 -6.42 -2.14 -5.73
N ASP A 203 -7.10 -2.62 -4.67
CA ASP A 203 -7.78 -3.91 -4.68
C ASP A 203 -9.24 -3.80 -5.16
N PHE A 204 -9.86 -2.62 -4.95
CA PHE A 204 -11.27 -2.35 -5.20
C PHE A 204 -11.52 -0.98 -5.84
N PRO A 205 -10.94 -0.70 -7.03
CA PRO A 205 -11.05 0.61 -7.68
C PRO A 205 -12.49 1.02 -8.02
N GLU A 206 -13.39 0.06 -8.25
CA GLU A 206 -14.81 0.33 -8.52
C GLU A 206 -15.54 0.84 -7.26
N ALA A 207 -15.33 0.21 -6.11
CA ALA A 207 -15.88 0.67 -4.82
C ALA A 207 -15.22 1.99 -4.41
N TYR A 208 -13.92 2.15 -4.63
CA TYR A 208 -13.20 3.40 -4.40
C TYR A 208 -13.80 4.58 -5.18
N ALA A 209 -14.37 4.35 -6.36
CA ALA A 209 -14.95 5.40 -7.19
C ALA A 209 -16.06 6.21 -6.49
N TYR A 210 -16.70 5.68 -5.46
CA TYR A 210 -17.69 6.44 -4.66
C TYR A 210 -17.08 7.60 -3.89
N ASN A 211 -15.81 7.51 -3.52
CA ASN A 211 -15.14 8.54 -2.71
C ASN A 211 -15.02 9.90 -3.43
N LYS A 212 -15.02 9.92 -4.76
CA LYS A 212 -14.97 11.14 -5.57
C LYS A 212 -16.34 11.80 -5.81
N ILE A 213 -17.44 11.12 -5.46
CA ILE A 213 -18.80 11.66 -5.64
C ILE A 213 -18.99 12.83 -4.68
N LYS A 214 -19.26 14.00 -5.23
CA LYS A 214 -19.38 15.23 -4.44
C LYS A 214 -20.68 15.30 -3.66
N GLU A 215 -21.77 14.82 -4.26
CA GLU A 215 -23.10 14.87 -3.66
C GLU A 215 -23.99 13.76 -4.23
N TYR A 216 -24.97 13.35 -3.45
CA TYR A 216 -26.01 12.42 -3.87
C TYR A 216 -27.31 12.74 -3.14
N THR A 217 -28.42 12.22 -3.64
CA THR A 217 -29.74 12.43 -3.04
C THR A 217 -30.35 11.07 -2.68
N VAL A 218 -30.77 10.91 -1.42
CA VAL A 218 -31.49 9.76 -0.93
C VAL A 218 -32.72 10.22 -0.17
N ASN A 219 -33.87 9.57 -0.36
CA ASN A 219 -35.15 9.93 0.28
C ASN A 219 -35.52 11.42 0.11
N GLY A 220 -35.18 12.03 -1.04
CA GLY A 220 -35.41 13.46 -1.29
C GLY A 220 -34.42 14.40 -0.56
N ILE A 221 -33.49 13.87 0.25
CA ILE A 221 -32.50 14.65 0.99
C ILE A 221 -31.19 14.69 0.19
N ARG A 222 -30.80 15.89 -0.24
CA ARG A 222 -29.50 16.11 -0.89
C ARG A 222 -28.40 16.16 0.16
N GLN A 223 -27.37 15.38 -0.03
CA GLN A 223 -26.23 15.23 0.87
C GLN A 223 -24.91 15.49 0.15
N HIS A 224 -23.97 16.14 0.82
CA HIS A 224 -22.67 16.50 0.29
C HIS A 224 -21.57 15.61 0.89
N ASN A 225 -20.57 15.31 0.09
CA ASN A 225 -19.37 14.64 0.58
C ASN A 225 -18.70 15.55 1.63
N ARG A 226 -18.29 14.95 2.73
CA ARG A 226 -17.64 15.69 3.81
C ARG A 226 -16.17 16.02 3.55
N ASN A 227 -15.59 15.49 2.46
CA ASN A 227 -14.24 15.79 2.02
C ASN A 227 -14.23 17.06 1.14
N GLY A 228 -14.01 18.23 1.75
CA GLY A 228 -13.97 19.52 1.04
C GLY A 228 -12.83 19.65 0.03
N LEU A 229 -11.80 18.80 0.09
CA LEU A 229 -10.73 18.80 -0.92
C LEU A 229 -11.23 18.50 -2.32
N LEU A 230 -12.33 17.75 -2.47
CA LEU A 230 -12.95 17.46 -3.77
C LEU A 230 -13.35 18.72 -4.55
N TRP A 231 -13.58 19.84 -3.85
CA TRP A 231 -13.90 21.15 -4.45
C TRP A 231 -12.67 22.05 -4.59
N LYS A 232 -11.63 21.84 -3.77
CA LYS A 232 -10.41 22.65 -3.75
C LYS A 232 -9.38 22.23 -4.80
N ASP A 233 -9.30 20.91 -5.13
CA ASP A 233 -8.31 20.37 -6.07
C ASP A 233 -8.92 19.22 -6.88
N THR A 234 -8.99 19.38 -8.19
CA THR A 234 -9.56 18.39 -9.13
C THR A 234 -8.76 17.11 -9.24
N SER A 235 -7.50 17.10 -8.81
CA SER A 235 -6.66 15.89 -8.76
C SER A 235 -6.99 14.98 -7.56
N VAL A 236 -7.72 15.51 -6.55
CA VAL A 236 -8.18 14.75 -5.38
C VAL A 236 -9.41 13.92 -5.76
N ASP A 237 -9.38 12.63 -5.42
CA ASP A 237 -10.46 11.69 -5.72
C ASP A 237 -10.95 10.88 -4.50
N GLY A 238 -10.54 11.28 -3.30
CA GLY A 238 -10.93 10.66 -2.02
C GLY A 238 -10.09 11.17 -0.88
N ILE A 239 -10.11 10.51 0.28
CA ILE A 239 -10.74 9.23 0.62
C ILE A 239 -11.84 9.47 1.67
N LYS A 240 -11.45 9.81 2.94
CA LYS A 240 -12.42 9.87 4.03
C LYS A 240 -12.02 10.85 5.12
N THR A 241 -12.99 11.62 5.57
CA THR A 241 -12.86 12.47 6.77
C THR A 241 -13.25 11.70 8.02
N GLY A 242 -12.67 12.11 9.16
CA GLY A 242 -13.04 11.66 10.49
C GLY A 242 -13.17 12.84 11.46
N HIS A 243 -14.09 12.72 12.42
CA HIS A 243 -14.20 13.61 13.56
C HIS A 243 -14.98 12.94 14.68
N THR A 244 -14.44 12.96 15.88
CA THR A 244 -15.12 12.82 17.17
C THR A 244 -14.44 13.82 18.12
N SER A 245 -15.06 14.10 19.28
CA SER A 245 -14.44 14.99 20.26
C SER A 245 -13.06 14.49 20.73
N ALA A 246 -12.88 13.18 20.82
CA ALA A 246 -11.60 12.57 21.22
C ALA A 246 -10.58 12.52 20.06
N ALA A 247 -11.00 12.15 18.87
CA ALA A 247 -10.11 12.04 17.70
C ALA A 247 -9.67 13.41 17.15
N GLY A 248 -10.44 14.47 17.36
CA GLY A 248 -10.27 15.72 16.64
C GLY A 248 -10.60 15.61 15.15
N TYR A 249 -10.18 16.59 14.36
CA TYR A 249 -10.41 16.61 12.91
C TYR A 249 -9.33 15.82 12.18
N CYS A 250 -9.76 14.81 11.41
CA CYS A 250 -8.94 13.88 10.68
C CYS A 250 -9.31 13.85 9.20
N LEU A 251 -8.33 13.58 8.33
CA LEU A 251 -8.55 13.35 6.90
C LEU A 251 -7.48 12.42 6.32
N LEU A 252 -7.93 11.34 5.73
CA LEU A 252 -7.19 10.50 4.81
C LEU A 252 -7.55 10.94 3.40
N ALA A 253 -6.58 11.39 2.60
CA ALA A 253 -6.79 11.92 1.27
C ALA A 253 -5.93 11.19 0.21
N SER A 254 -6.37 11.19 -1.04
CA SER A 254 -5.62 10.75 -2.20
C SER A 254 -5.78 11.74 -3.35
N ALA A 255 -4.69 11.95 -4.08
CA ALA A 255 -4.70 12.71 -5.32
C ALA A 255 -3.87 11.99 -6.40
N LYS A 256 -4.28 12.13 -7.67
CA LYS A 256 -3.55 11.61 -8.83
C LYS A 256 -3.26 12.75 -9.80
N ARG A 257 -1.97 12.94 -10.15
CA ARG A 257 -1.51 13.89 -11.18
C ARG A 257 -0.64 13.17 -12.20
N GLY A 258 -1.12 13.07 -13.43
CA GLY A 258 -0.50 12.19 -14.43
C GLY A 258 -0.49 10.75 -13.93
N GLU A 259 0.67 10.09 -13.99
CA GLU A 259 0.83 8.71 -13.52
C GLU A 259 1.13 8.61 -12.01
N GLN A 260 1.51 9.71 -11.36
CA GLN A 260 1.82 9.69 -9.94
C GLN A 260 0.54 9.84 -9.10
N ARG A 261 0.39 8.98 -8.09
CA ARG A 261 -0.64 9.08 -7.06
C ARG A 261 0.02 9.14 -5.68
N LEU A 262 -0.49 10.03 -4.86
CA LEU A 262 -0.07 10.19 -3.47
C LEU A 262 -1.25 9.96 -2.53
N VAL A 263 -0.94 9.45 -1.35
CA VAL A 263 -1.87 9.30 -0.22
C VAL A 263 -1.34 10.13 0.92
N SER A 264 -2.18 10.99 1.50
CA SER A 264 -1.82 11.82 2.66
C SER A 264 -2.79 11.61 3.81
N VAL A 265 -2.26 11.65 5.03
CA VAL A 265 -3.02 11.45 6.26
C VAL A 265 -2.69 12.58 7.22
N VAL A 266 -3.72 13.23 7.76
CA VAL A 266 -3.62 14.25 8.81
C VAL A 266 -4.60 13.90 9.91
N LEU A 267 -4.11 13.77 11.15
CA LEU A 267 -4.89 13.26 12.30
C LEU A 267 -4.73 14.16 13.52
N GLY A 268 -5.77 14.17 14.35
CA GLY A 268 -5.69 14.67 15.70
C GLY A 268 -5.69 16.20 15.84
N ILE A 269 -6.26 16.93 14.88
CA ILE A 269 -6.37 18.41 14.99
C ILE A 269 -7.48 18.74 15.99
N GLN A 270 -7.10 19.38 17.11
CA GLN A 270 -8.04 19.83 18.13
C GLN A 270 -8.34 21.33 17.96
N THR A 271 -9.62 21.67 17.90
CA THR A 271 -10.12 23.06 17.88
C THR A 271 -11.61 23.07 18.17
N ASP A 272 -12.08 24.11 18.86
CA ASP A 272 -13.51 24.32 19.16
C ASP A 272 -14.30 24.85 17.94
N SER A 273 -13.60 25.35 16.93
CA SER A 273 -14.23 25.87 15.73
C SER A 273 -14.32 24.77 14.64
N GLN A 274 -15.53 24.35 14.34
CA GLN A 274 -15.79 23.37 13.27
C GLN A 274 -15.22 23.83 11.92
N LYS A 275 -15.43 25.10 11.57
CA LYS A 275 -14.89 25.67 10.33
C LYS A 275 -13.36 25.61 10.29
N GLN A 276 -12.71 25.98 11.38
CA GLN A 276 -11.26 25.94 11.50
C GLN A 276 -10.75 24.49 11.39
N GLY A 277 -11.40 23.54 12.04
CA GLY A 277 -11.03 22.13 11.97
C GLY A 277 -11.10 21.56 10.54
N PHE A 278 -12.15 21.92 9.79
CA PHE A 278 -12.27 21.55 8.38
C PHE A 278 -11.14 22.17 7.55
N ASP A 279 -10.92 23.47 7.69
CA ASP A 279 -9.89 24.18 6.94
C ASP A 279 -8.48 23.65 7.24
N LEU A 280 -8.16 23.39 8.50
CA LEU A 280 -6.84 22.90 8.90
C LEU A 280 -6.54 21.49 8.35
N ARG A 281 -7.46 20.52 8.47
CA ARG A 281 -7.24 19.17 7.94
C ARG A 281 -7.14 19.13 6.41
N GLU A 282 -7.95 19.97 5.72
CA GLU A 282 -7.95 20.07 4.28
C GLU A 282 -6.69 20.77 3.76
N ASN A 283 -6.36 21.94 4.29
CA ASN A 283 -5.18 22.70 3.88
C ASN A 283 -3.88 21.96 4.21
N GLY A 284 -3.81 21.24 5.35
CA GLY A 284 -2.69 20.40 5.71
C GLY A 284 -2.45 19.27 4.70
N ASN A 285 -3.50 18.53 4.32
CA ASN A 285 -3.40 17.51 3.29
C ASN A 285 -3.02 18.08 1.93
N LEU A 286 -3.65 19.20 1.52
CA LEU A 286 -3.35 19.85 0.24
C LEU A 286 -1.89 20.32 0.15
N ALA A 287 -1.37 20.88 1.24
CA ALA A 287 0.03 21.30 1.32
C ALA A 287 0.99 20.13 1.18
N LEU A 288 0.72 19.00 1.86
CA LEU A 288 1.50 17.77 1.75
C LEU A 288 1.47 17.20 0.32
N LEU A 289 0.29 17.08 -0.28
CA LEU A 289 0.11 16.60 -1.65
C LEU A 289 0.87 17.48 -2.65
N ASN A 290 0.72 18.80 -2.56
CA ASN A 290 1.41 19.75 -3.42
C ASN A 290 2.92 19.67 -3.27
N TRP A 291 3.43 19.55 -2.04
CA TRP A 291 4.86 19.35 -1.78
C TRP A 291 5.35 18.04 -2.40
N GLY A 292 4.63 16.94 -2.20
CA GLY A 292 5.01 15.65 -2.76
C GLY A 292 5.08 15.68 -4.29
N PHE A 293 4.04 16.17 -4.96
CA PHE A 293 4.02 16.29 -6.42
C PHE A 293 5.07 17.26 -6.98
N ARG A 294 5.41 18.31 -6.22
CA ARG A 294 6.41 19.28 -6.66
C ARG A 294 7.82 18.74 -6.59
N PHE A 295 8.16 18.02 -5.52
CA PHE A 295 9.55 17.66 -5.20
C PHE A 295 9.89 16.20 -5.46
N TYR A 296 8.91 15.33 -5.59
CA TYR A 296 9.10 13.91 -5.85
C TYR A 296 8.52 13.50 -7.20
N GLU A 297 9.12 12.49 -7.77
CA GLU A 297 8.60 11.77 -8.93
C GLU A 297 8.71 10.27 -8.68
N THR A 298 7.82 9.51 -9.28
CA THR A 298 7.79 8.06 -9.18
C THR A 298 7.88 7.48 -10.58
N ARG A 299 8.81 6.54 -10.76
CA ARG A 299 8.97 5.83 -12.03
C ARG A 299 8.92 4.34 -11.81
N THR A 300 8.21 3.63 -12.69
CA THR A 300 8.28 2.18 -12.78
C THR A 300 9.54 1.82 -13.56
N LEU A 301 10.51 1.21 -12.87
CA LEU A 301 11.81 0.85 -13.45
C LEU A 301 11.73 -0.49 -14.19
N TYR A 302 11.02 -1.46 -13.62
CA TYR A 302 10.90 -2.81 -14.16
C TYR A 302 9.48 -3.32 -14.05
N THR A 303 9.09 -4.14 -15.03
CA THR A 303 7.76 -4.78 -15.12
C THR A 303 7.93 -6.30 -15.24
N PRO A 304 6.92 -7.12 -14.86
CA PRO A 304 7.01 -8.58 -14.88
C PRO A 304 7.26 -9.20 -16.27
N ASP A 305 6.89 -8.50 -17.33
CA ASP A 305 7.09 -8.95 -18.71
C ASP A 305 8.56 -8.87 -19.15
N LYS A 306 9.36 -7.97 -18.57
CA LYS A 306 10.76 -7.77 -18.92
C LYS A 306 11.68 -8.71 -18.19
N VAL A 307 12.54 -9.41 -18.94
CA VAL A 307 13.63 -10.23 -18.39
C VAL A 307 14.75 -9.29 -17.92
N ILE A 308 15.17 -9.45 -16.68
CA ILE A 308 16.24 -8.65 -16.06
C ILE A 308 17.57 -9.39 -16.11
N ALA A 309 17.56 -10.71 -15.91
CA ALA A 309 18.74 -11.58 -15.96
C ALA A 309 18.36 -12.98 -16.43
N SER A 310 19.33 -13.70 -16.96
CA SER A 310 19.16 -15.10 -17.39
C SER A 310 20.35 -15.94 -16.90
N PRO A 311 20.47 -16.17 -15.56
CA PRO A 311 21.58 -16.93 -15.01
C PRO A 311 21.56 -18.40 -15.47
N ARG A 312 22.73 -19.05 -15.42
CA ARG A 312 22.85 -20.50 -15.61
C ARG A 312 22.10 -21.22 -14.51
N VAL A 313 21.37 -22.26 -14.90
CA VAL A 313 20.74 -23.21 -13.96
C VAL A 313 21.56 -24.49 -13.95
N TRP A 314 21.98 -24.90 -12.75
CA TRP A 314 22.70 -26.14 -12.52
C TRP A 314 21.72 -27.25 -12.23
N LYS A 315 22.04 -28.46 -12.69
CA LYS A 315 21.20 -29.68 -12.54
C LYS A 315 19.80 -29.55 -13.15
N GLY A 316 19.60 -28.55 -14.01
CA GLY A 316 18.35 -28.27 -14.68
C GLY A 316 18.24 -28.87 -16.07
N LYS A 317 16.99 -29.18 -16.50
CA LYS A 317 16.73 -29.59 -17.88
C LYS A 317 17.07 -28.46 -18.86
N ASP A 318 16.80 -27.24 -18.45
CA ASP A 318 17.16 -26.02 -19.17
C ASP A 318 18.41 -25.40 -18.56
N ASN A 319 19.30 -24.90 -19.40
CA ASN A 319 20.59 -24.36 -18.97
C ASN A 319 20.50 -22.97 -18.35
N THR A 320 19.40 -22.25 -18.56
CA THR A 320 19.18 -20.89 -18.06
C THR A 320 17.75 -20.70 -17.59
N VAL A 321 17.53 -19.75 -16.70
CA VAL A 321 16.20 -19.31 -16.29
C VAL A 321 16.05 -17.80 -16.43
N ALA A 322 14.98 -17.36 -17.11
CA ALA A 322 14.66 -15.95 -17.19
C ALA A 322 14.11 -15.45 -15.85
N LEU A 323 14.74 -14.39 -15.30
CA LEU A 323 14.34 -13.75 -14.06
C LEU A 323 13.71 -12.40 -14.33
N ALA A 324 12.62 -12.08 -13.62
CA ALA A 324 11.94 -10.80 -13.66
C ALA A 324 11.46 -10.41 -12.25
N VAL A 325 10.94 -9.19 -12.08
CA VAL A 325 10.18 -8.83 -10.89
C VAL A 325 8.80 -9.48 -10.92
N ALA A 326 8.23 -9.82 -9.75
CA ALA A 326 6.91 -10.45 -9.66
C ALA A 326 5.76 -9.47 -9.92
N THR A 327 5.97 -8.19 -9.60
CA THR A 327 5.02 -7.08 -9.76
C THR A 327 5.76 -5.86 -10.32
N PRO A 328 5.07 -4.86 -10.92
CA PRO A 328 5.72 -3.63 -11.34
C PRO A 328 6.54 -3.02 -10.19
N PHE A 329 7.82 -2.78 -10.44
CA PHE A 329 8.75 -2.26 -9.45
C PHE A 329 8.99 -0.77 -9.70
N SER A 330 8.40 0.04 -8.81
CA SER A 330 8.47 1.51 -8.88
C SER A 330 9.32 2.06 -7.74
N VAL A 331 9.98 3.18 -8.01
CA VAL A 331 10.79 3.90 -7.03
C VAL A 331 10.37 5.36 -7.02
N SER A 332 10.27 5.94 -5.84
CA SER A 332 9.94 7.36 -5.64
C SER A 332 11.17 8.09 -5.14
N LEU A 333 11.62 9.09 -5.87
CA LEU A 333 12.82 9.86 -5.56
C LEU A 333 12.56 11.36 -5.69
N PRO A 334 13.42 12.17 -5.05
CA PRO A 334 13.52 13.56 -5.38
C PRO A 334 13.69 13.77 -6.88
N ARG A 335 12.98 14.76 -7.44
CA ARG A 335 13.11 15.09 -8.88
C ARG A 335 14.56 15.33 -9.26
N GLY A 336 14.96 14.77 -10.39
CA GLY A 336 16.33 14.89 -10.89
C GLY A 336 17.34 13.94 -10.30
N LYS A 337 16.92 12.94 -9.51
CA LYS A 337 17.83 11.95 -8.93
C LYS A 337 17.83 10.60 -9.66
N PHE A 338 16.93 10.39 -10.64
CA PHE A 338 16.83 9.10 -11.34
C PHE A 338 18.09 8.76 -12.17
N ASP A 339 18.79 9.76 -12.72
CA ASP A 339 19.98 9.55 -13.55
C ASP A 339 21.20 9.03 -12.76
N ALA A 340 21.19 9.24 -11.43
CA ALA A 340 22.23 8.75 -10.54
C ALA A 340 21.96 7.33 -10.00
N LEU A 341 20.84 6.70 -10.39
CA LEU A 341 20.51 5.35 -9.95
C LEU A 341 21.44 4.31 -10.55
N LYS A 342 21.80 3.34 -9.71
CA LYS A 342 22.49 2.12 -10.12
C LYS A 342 21.64 0.93 -9.75
N ALA A 343 21.51 -0.03 -10.67
CA ALA A 343 20.82 -1.28 -10.43
C ALA A 343 21.82 -2.42 -10.38
N ASN A 344 21.77 -3.20 -9.33
CA ASN A 344 22.58 -4.40 -9.13
C ASN A 344 21.67 -5.58 -8.82
N ILE A 345 22.08 -6.77 -9.24
CA ILE A 345 21.40 -8.02 -8.90
C ILE A 345 22.27 -8.83 -7.97
N ASP A 346 21.63 -9.39 -6.97
CA ASP A 346 22.24 -10.28 -6.01
C ASP A 346 21.65 -11.68 -6.22
N LEU A 347 22.49 -12.61 -6.71
CA LEU A 347 22.12 -13.98 -7.03
C LEU A 347 23.00 -14.94 -6.23
N PRO A 348 22.52 -16.15 -5.89
CA PRO A 348 23.35 -17.20 -5.36
C PRO A 348 24.42 -17.58 -6.39
N LYS A 349 25.60 -17.99 -5.95
CA LYS A 349 26.71 -18.45 -6.83
C LYS A 349 26.22 -19.51 -7.84
N HIS A 350 25.36 -20.42 -7.37
CA HIS A 350 24.76 -21.45 -8.21
C HIS A 350 23.24 -21.41 -8.07
N VAL A 351 22.53 -21.18 -9.17
CA VAL A 351 21.08 -21.35 -9.26
C VAL A 351 20.82 -22.82 -9.61
N ILE A 352 20.15 -23.54 -8.74
CA ILE A 352 20.01 -25.01 -8.84
C ILE A 352 18.54 -25.38 -9.09
N ALA A 353 18.30 -26.27 -10.05
CA ALA A 353 16.98 -26.86 -10.29
C ALA A 353 16.63 -27.92 -9.20
N PRO A 354 15.32 -28.20 -8.94
CA PRO A 354 14.18 -27.65 -9.67
C PRO A 354 13.81 -26.23 -9.23
N LEU A 355 13.24 -25.44 -10.13
CA LEU A 355 12.72 -24.11 -9.85
C LEU A 355 11.23 -24.07 -10.22
N ALA A 356 10.39 -23.59 -9.32
CA ALA A 356 8.99 -23.31 -9.64
C ALA A 356 8.84 -21.94 -10.32
N ALA A 357 7.85 -21.80 -11.18
CA ALA A 357 7.47 -20.47 -11.67
C ALA A 357 7.06 -19.56 -10.50
N GLY A 358 7.54 -18.32 -10.49
CA GLY A 358 7.34 -17.39 -9.38
C GLY A 358 8.26 -17.60 -8.17
N GLN A 359 9.11 -18.63 -8.16
CA GLN A 359 10.06 -18.84 -7.08
C GLN A 359 11.11 -17.71 -7.04
N LYS A 360 11.36 -17.16 -5.86
CA LYS A 360 12.44 -16.20 -5.65
C LYS A 360 13.80 -16.87 -5.86
N VAL A 361 14.61 -16.28 -6.74
CA VAL A 361 15.96 -16.75 -7.08
C VAL A 361 17.02 -15.76 -6.60
N GLY A 362 16.70 -14.46 -6.56
CA GLY A 362 17.63 -13.42 -6.17
C GLY A 362 16.94 -12.15 -5.75
N THR A 363 17.70 -11.06 -5.70
CA THR A 363 17.19 -9.73 -5.32
C THR A 363 17.77 -8.67 -6.27
N LEU A 364 16.90 -7.83 -6.82
CA LEU A 364 17.26 -6.60 -7.51
C LEU A 364 17.42 -5.50 -6.47
N LYS A 365 18.54 -4.80 -6.46
CA LYS A 365 18.85 -3.68 -5.56
C LYS A 365 19.06 -2.42 -6.37
N ILE A 366 18.32 -1.36 -6.03
CA ILE A 366 18.50 -0.03 -6.60
C ILE A 366 19.20 0.84 -5.58
N SER A 367 20.31 1.46 -6.00
CA SER A 367 21.13 2.34 -5.14
C SER A 367 21.19 3.75 -5.71
N LEU A 368 21.19 4.72 -4.80
CA LEU A 368 21.45 6.14 -5.08
C LEU A 368 22.59 6.58 -4.17
N ASP A 369 23.63 7.18 -4.75
CA ASP A 369 24.81 7.66 -4.03
C ASP A 369 25.43 6.58 -3.10
N GLY A 370 25.45 5.32 -3.58
CA GLY A 370 25.99 4.16 -2.85
C GLY A 370 25.08 3.55 -1.80
N LYS A 371 23.91 4.14 -1.50
CA LYS A 371 22.92 3.62 -0.56
C LYS A 371 21.80 2.91 -1.30
N VAL A 372 21.41 1.73 -0.83
CA VAL A 372 20.24 1.01 -1.35
C VAL A 372 18.98 1.79 -0.98
N VAL A 373 18.22 2.20 -1.98
CA VAL A 373 16.96 2.97 -1.83
C VAL A 373 15.71 2.13 -2.08
N ALA A 374 15.84 1.01 -2.80
CA ALA A 374 14.74 0.07 -3.03
C ALA A 374 15.28 -1.32 -3.40
N GLU A 375 14.50 -2.35 -3.07
CA GLU A 375 14.80 -3.73 -3.42
C GLU A 375 13.54 -4.45 -3.90
N ALA A 376 13.73 -5.42 -4.82
CA ALA A 376 12.66 -6.29 -5.28
C ALA A 376 13.15 -7.73 -5.42
N PRO A 377 12.32 -8.75 -5.12
CA PRO A 377 12.65 -10.13 -5.42
C PRO A 377 12.70 -10.35 -6.93
N LEU A 378 13.74 -11.01 -7.39
CA LEU A 378 13.83 -11.58 -8.73
C LEU A 378 13.27 -13.01 -8.68
N VAL A 379 12.27 -13.28 -9.52
CA VAL A 379 11.58 -14.58 -9.56
C VAL A 379 11.78 -15.25 -10.91
N ALA A 380 11.76 -16.58 -10.91
CA ALA A 380 11.77 -17.38 -12.13
C ALA A 380 10.47 -17.16 -12.91
N LYS A 381 10.56 -16.74 -14.19
CA LYS A 381 9.36 -16.53 -15.03
C LYS A 381 8.67 -17.84 -15.40
N VAL A 382 9.47 -18.92 -15.53
CA VAL A 382 9.01 -20.26 -15.88
C VAL A 382 9.62 -21.27 -14.94
N ALA A 383 8.96 -22.40 -14.78
CA ALA A 383 9.52 -23.52 -14.02
C ALA A 383 10.67 -24.16 -14.80
N VAL A 384 11.71 -24.61 -14.08
CA VAL A 384 12.81 -25.41 -14.63
C VAL A 384 12.83 -26.75 -13.90
N ALA A 385 12.58 -27.84 -14.65
CA ALA A 385 12.64 -29.19 -14.12
C ALA A 385 14.09 -29.66 -13.91
N GLU A 386 14.29 -30.68 -13.08
CA GLU A 386 15.59 -31.33 -12.94
C GLU A 386 16.05 -32.00 -14.24
N ALA A 387 17.37 -31.98 -14.47
CA ALA A 387 18.00 -32.74 -15.54
C ALA A 387 17.95 -34.27 -15.25
N SER A 388 18.26 -35.07 -16.28
CA SER A 388 18.47 -36.51 -16.13
C SER A 388 19.54 -36.81 -15.07
N PHE A 389 19.57 -38.06 -14.56
CA PHE A 389 20.56 -38.51 -13.56
C PHE A 389 22.00 -38.18 -13.98
N PHE A 390 22.37 -38.48 -15.21
CA PHE A 390 23.73 -38.21 -15.72
C PHE A 390 24.01 -36.70 -15.85
N GLY A 391 23.03 -35.88 -16.28
CA GLY A 391 23.18 -34.45 -16.32
C GLY A 391 23.42 -33.84 -14.94
N ARG A 392 22.68 -34.29 -13.93
CA ARG A 392 22.85 -33.83 -12.55
C ARG A 392 24.21 -34.22 -11.96
N LEU A 393 24.70 -35.43 -12.30
CA LEU A 393 26.02 -35.90 -11.85
C LEU A 393 27.13 -35.05 -12.47
N TRP A 394 27.03 -34.77 -13.78
CA TRP A 394 27.99 -33.95 -14.49
C TRP A 394 28.02 -32.50 -13.96
N ASP A 395 26.87 -31.88 -13.81
CA ASP A 395 26.78 -30.55 -13.20
C ASP A 395 27.30 -30.57 -11.75
N GLY A 396 27.03 -31.62 -10.98
CA GLY A 396 27.59 -31.81 -9.64
C GLY A 396 29.11 -31.79 -9.61
N PHE A 397 29.74 -32.46 -10.58
CA PHE A 397 31.18 -32.46 -10.72
C PHE A 397 31.74 -31.08 -11.11
N LEU A 398 31.09 -30.39 -12.06
CA LEU A 398 31.48 -29.04 -12.46
C LEU A 398 31.33 -28.03 -11.34
N MET A 399 30.26 -28.12 -10.53
CA MET A 399 30.05 -27.25 -9.36
C MET A 399 31.12 -27.51 -8.27
N TRP A 400 31.52 -28.75 -8.08
CA TRP A 400 32.61 -29.09 -7.16
C TRP A 400 33.93 -28.47 -7.64
N TRP A 401 34.24 -28.59 -8.93
CA TRP A 401 35.42 -28.00 -9.54
C TRP A 401 35.44 -26.47 -9.45
N ASP A 402 34.28 -25.79 -9.60
CA ASP A 402 34.14 -24.33 -9.51
C ASP A 402 34.27 -23.81 -8.05
N ASN A 403 34.24 -24.69 -7.07
CA ASN A 403 34.43 -24.38 -5.66
C ASN A 403 35.87 -24.68 -5.14
N LEU A 404 36.73 -25.27 -5.97
CA LEU A 404 38.17 -25.48 -5.72
C LEU A 404 38.97 -24.27 -6.16
#